data_bfd697d3e58c75e2bdfce7c748fe6f7a
#
_entry.id   bfd697d3e58c75e2bdfce7c748fe6f7a
#
_cell.length_a   1.000
_cell.length_b   1.000
_cell.length_c   1.000
_cell.angle_alpha   90.00
_cell.angle_beta   90.00
_cell.angle_gamma   90.00
#
_symmetry.space_group_name_H-M   'P 1'
#
loop_
_entity.id
_entity.type
_entity.pdbx_description
1 polymer ?
#
loop_
_entity_poly.entity_id
_entity_poly.type
_entity_poly.pdbx_seq_one_letter_code
_entity_poly.pdbx_strand_id
1 'polypeptide(L)'
;MNWRSHGLILASVGAVYLLLAVLLCINAWRAPSTTYIGEGPDPIQQMWGIAWVPFAIGHGLDPLFTHVLNQPIGTDILWSTPTAVVVALLWPVTALFGATVTFNVLMTLSLALASFFAFLAIRRWVPGSIVAAAVGGLLYGFSPYMTGQLIGHYNLVLSGVTPPLALMLADEILVRQRLRPRTLGLLGALLAVVQFFIAQEVLLTEALVVVLLAVVLAITHRDAVRAHVGFILRSLGWAVPPTAILLAYPTWLQFFGPDHVVAAGALHGTDIYVTDPTNFVVPTVAQLIAPQVATNISSHFSGNASEWDAYLGIPLILLLILATVRFWRIPQIRTAGILALIIAVLSLGPHLNVQRHAFLALPLPWWIPAHLPVLEDILPNRLMVFVDLAAAIIVAFTLRLLWLTRSSPLLNVVVAVIVLLPVVPTLPAPTTRIPTPAAFASMAPKPISPGATVLFEPFPSDDFPDAMHWQVTSHFAFAMVGGYIIGPYAPGAEPFQALIHSLTVTAPVTVSADDRTRLLAGLRSLGVDDVVVSAGATPGAAALFTQVLDARPAEDGGFLIWQVPVSRG
;
A
#
# COMPACT_ATOMS: atom_id res chain seq x y z
N MET A 1 22.96 -10.35 31.52
CA MET A 1 22.90 -8.97 31.02
C MET A 1 21.83 -8.24 31.81
N ASN A 2 22.17 -7.11 32.48
CA ASN A 2 21.25 -6.36 33.33
C ASN A 2 20.06 -5.82 32.51
N TRP A 3 18.86 -5.73 33.08
CA TRP A 3 17.65 -5.21 32.44
C TRP A 3 17.87 -3.83 31.78
N ARG A 4 18.64 -2.95 32.43
CA ARG A 4 18.99 -1.63 31.87
C ARG A 4 19.82 -1.72 30.58
N SER A 5 20.81 -2.63 30.51
CA SER A 5 21.62 -2.81 29.29
C SER A 5 20.82 -3.41 28.14
N HIS A 6 19.80 -4.21 28.45
CA HIS A 6 18.89 -4.77 27.46
C HIS A 6 18.02 -3.69 26.82
N GLY A 7 17.38 -2.84 27.64
CA GLY A 7 16.57 -1.72 27.16
C GLY A 7 17.38 -0.72 26.31
N LEU A 8 18.62 -0.42 26.72
CA LEU A 8 19.50 0.48 25.97
C LEU A 8 19.83 -0.06 24.57
N ILE A 9 20.10 -1.36 24.45
CA ILE A 9 20.38 -1.99 23.15
C ILE A 9 19.15 -1.89 22.22
N LEU A 10 17.96 -2.21 22.73
CA LEU A 10 16.73 -2.09 21.93
C LEU A 10 16.51 -0.67 21.46
N ALA A 11 16.64 0.31 22.35
CA ALA A 11 16.51 1.73 22.03
C ALA A 11 17.55 2.18 20.99
N SER A 12 18.82 1.73 21.13
CA SER A 12 19.88 2.08 20.17
C SER A 12 19.62 1.50 18.78
N VAL A 13 19.20 0.23 18.69
CA VAL A 13 18.85 -0.39 17.39
C VAL A 13 17.67 0.31 16.74
N GLY A 14 16.60 0.58 17.51
CA GLY A 14 15.45 1.32 17.02
C GLY A 14 15.80 2.74 16.55
N ALA A 15 16.66 3.45 17.32
CA ALA A 15 17.13 4.78 16.94
C ALA A 15 17.95 4.78 15.64
N VAL A 16 18.79 3.76 15.43
CA VAL A 16 19.55 3.62 14.16
C VAL A 16 18.59 3.41 12.98
N TYR A 17 17.60 2.53 13.10
CA TYR A 17 16.62 2.31 12.01
C TYR A 17 15.80 3.58 11.72
N LEU A 18 15.37 4.29 12.78
CA LEU A 18 14.65 5.55 12.61
C LEU A 18 15.53 6.61 11.92
N LEU A 19 16.79 6.73 12.33
CA LEU A 19 17.74 7.66 11.70
C LEU A 19 17.90 7.34 10.20
N LEU A 20 18.08 6.05 9.85
CA LEU A 20 18.21 5.63 8.45
C LEU A 20 16.93 5.91 7.65
N ALA A 21 15.75 5.67 8.23
CA ALA A 21 14.48 5.99 7.59
C ALA A 21 14.30 7.49 7.36
N VAL A 22 14.65 8.33 8.35
CA VAL A 22 14.62 9.80 8.19
C VAL A 22 15.62 10.26 7.13
N LEU A 23 16.83 9.70 7.08
CA LEU A 23 17.83 10.03 6.06
C LEU A 23 17.36 9.63 4.65
N LEU A 24 16.71 8.48 4.50
CA LEU A 24 16.13 8.05 3.23
C LEU A 24 15.03 9.03 2.78
N CYS A 25 14.18 9.48 3.69
CA CYS A 25 13.03 10.35 3.42
C CYS A 25 13.34 11.85 3.58
N ILE A 26 14.61 12.25 3.67
CA ILE A 26 15.03 13.59 4.11
C ILE A 26 14.45 14.73 3.27
N ASN A 27 14.22 14.54 1.98
CA ASN A 27 13.69 15.57 1.09
C ASN A 27 12.26 15.96 1.45
N ALA A 28 11.40 15.03 1.84
CA ALA A 28 10.06 15.32 2.31
C ALA A 28 10.07 16.12 3.63
N TRP A 29 11.03 15.82 4.52
CA TRP A 29 11.16 16.50 5.81
C TRP A 29 11.69 17.93 5.74
N ARG A 30 12.19 18.37 4.56
CA ARG A 30 12.57 19.78 4.34
C ARG A 30 11.36 20.72 4.19
N ALA A 31 10.24 20.19 3.67
CA ALA A 31 9.00 20.93 3.51
C ALA A 31 7.78 20.00 3.71
N PRO A 32 7.59 19.43 4.92
CA PRO A 32 6.73 18.27 5.15
C PRO A 32 5.24 18.52 4.95
N SER A 33 4.78 19.77 4.96
CA SER A 33 3.39 20.14 4.71
C SER A 33 3.02 20.28 3.22
N THR A 34 4.02 20.39 2.34
CA THR A 34 3.83 20.62 0.90
C THR A 34 4.57 19.64 0.02
N THR A 35 5.30 18.69 0.62
CA THR A 35 6.07 17.67 -0.09
C THR A 35 5.81 16.32 0.55
N TYR A 36 5.37 15.34 -0.24
CA TYR A 36 5.17 13.98 0.22
C TYR A 36 6.22 13.04 -0.34
N ILE A 37 6.43 11.91 0.38
CA ILE A 37 7.31 10.82 -0.05
C ILE A 37 6.61 10.05 -1.15
N GLY A 38 7.30 9.82 -2.27
CA GLY A 38 6.74 9.10 -3.42
C GLY A 38 6.27 10.01 -4.54
N GLU A 39 5.55 9.41 -5.48
CA GLU A 39 5.03 10.02 -6.70
C GLU A 39 3.75 9.33 -7.15
N GLY A 40 3.08 9.88 -8.16
CA GLY A 40 1.83 9.34 -8.70
C GLY A 40 0.57 9.76 -7.94
N PRO A 41 -0.59 9.22 -8.32
CA PRO A 41 -1.88 9.62 -7.79
C PRO A 41 -2.24 9.00 -6.43
N ASP A 42 -1.75 7.78 -6.13
CA ASP A 42 -2.09 7.03 -4.93
C ASP A 42 -1.83 7.78 -3.62
N PRO A 43 -0.70 8.51 -3.45
CA PRO A 43 -0.48 9.32 -2.25
C PRO A 43 -1.57 10.36 -2.00
N ILE A 44 -2.17 10.94 -3.06
CA ILE A 44 -3.24 11.93 -2.93
C ILE A 44 -4.52 11.28 -2.43
N GLN A 45 -4.92 10.15 -3.01
CA GLN A 45 -6.04 9.34 -2.53
C GLN A 45 -5.83 8.93 -1.07
N GLN A 46 -4.63 8.48 -0.73
CA GLN A 46 -4.30 8.04 0.63
C GLN A 46 -4.29 9.19 1.63
N MET A 47 -3.77 10.37 1.27
CA MET A 47 -3.83 11.57 2.10
C MET A 47 -5.28 12.04 2.31
N TRP A 48 -6.14 11.87 1.31
CA TRP A 48 -7.57 12.11 1.45
C TRP A 48 -8.16 11.18 2.53
N GLY A 49 -7.90 9.88 2.48
CA GLY A 49 -8.34 8.91 3.52
C GLY A 49 -7.82 9.24 4.91
N ILE A 50 -6.56 9.69 5.03
CA ILE A 50 -5.94 10.16 6.29
C ILE A 50 -6.71 11.34 6.88
N ALA A 51 -7.20 12.27 6.05
CA ALA A 51 -7.99 13.41 6.50
C ALA A 51 -9.45 13.02 6.77
N TRP A 52 -10.05 12.19 5.90
CA TRP A 52 -11.45 11.81 5.97
C TRP A 52 -11.83 11.07 7.24
N VAL A 53 -11.09 10.03 7.60
CA VAL A 53 -11.46 9.15 8.74
C VAL A 53 -11.63 9.94 10.05
N PRO A 54 -10.67 10.77 10.51
CA PRO A 54 -10.88 11.56 11.71
C PRO A 54 -11.94 12.65 11.53
N PHE A 55 -12.09 13.23 10.34
CA PHE A 55 -13.15 14.20 10.05
C PHE A 55 -14.53 13.54 10.20
N ALA A 56 -14.75 12.39 9.57
CA ALA A 56 -16.01 11.66 9.63
C ALA A 56 -16.39 11.28 11.08
N ILE A 57 -15.43 10.73 11.84
CA ILE A 57 -15.65 10.39 13.26
C ILE A 57 -16.03 11.64 14.06
N GLY A 58 -15.34 12.76 13.86
CA GLY A 58 -15.60 14.01 14.56
C GLY A 58 -16.95 14.66 14.24
N HIS A 59 -17.54 14.34 13.09
CA HIS A 59 -18.84 14.86 12.64
C HIS A 59 -19.97 13.82 12.72
N GLY A 60 -19.72 12.63 13.31
CA GLY A 60 -20.72 11.56 13.43
C GLY A 60 -21.11 10.92 12.10
N LEU A 61 -20.24 10.99 11.10
CA LEU A 61 -20.39 10.35 9.80
C LEU A 61 -19.74 8.97 9.82
N ASP A 62 -20.12 8.12 8.85
CA ASP A 62 -19.46 6.83 8.67
C ASP A 62 -18.02 7.03 8.16
N PRO A 63 -16.98 6.59 8.89
CA PRO A 63 -15.61 6.73 8.43
C PRO A 63 -15.23 5.78 7.29
N LEU A 64 -16.06 4.80 6.95
CA LEU A 64 -15.79 3.78 5.93
C LEU A 64 -16.61 4.00 4.65
N PHE A 65 -17.63 4.87 4.71
CA PHE A 65 -18.46 5.25 3.56
C PHE A 65 -18.58 6.77 3.47
N THR A 66 -18.57 7.32 2.25
CA THR A 66 -18.66 8.76 2.07
C THR A 66 -19.61 9.17 0.95
N HIS A 67 -20.32 10.28 1.16
CA HIS A 67 -21.08 10.97 0.13
C HIS A 67 -20.39 12.24 -0.38
N VAL A 68 -19.19 12.58 0.09
CA VAL A 68 -18.47 13.74 -0.44
C VAL A 68 -17.64 13.43 -1.69
N LEU A 69 -17.51 12.14 -2.05
CA LEU A 69 -17.01 11.66 -3.34
C LEU A 69 -18.13 10.95 -4.08
N ASN A 70 -17.97 10.81 -5.40
CA ASN A 70 -18.84 10.00 -6.28
C ASN A 70 -20.34 10.34 -6.17
N GLN A 71 -20.66 11.63 -6.03
CA GLN A 71 -22.06 12.07 -6.01
C GLN A 71 -22.79 11.63 -7.28
N PRO A 72 -24.10 11.27 -7.18
CA PRO A 72 -24.95 11.32 -5.97
C PRO A 72 -24.94 10.04 -5.12
N ILE A 73 -24.29 8.97 -5.53
CA ILE A 73 -24.39 7.66 -4.85
C ILE A 73 -23.43 7.51 -3.64
N GLY A 74 -22.33 8.25 -3.61
CA GLY A 74 -21.27 8.05 -2.63
C GLY A 74 -20.31 6.92 -3.01
N THR A 75 -19.45 6.51 -2.09
CA THR A 75 -18.53 5.38 -2.29
C THR A 75 -18.07 4.75 -0.98
N ASP A 76 -17.85 3.45 -1.03
CA ASP A 76 -17.13 2.69 -0.01
C ASP A 76 -15.62 2.90 -0.20
N ILE A 77 -14.96 3.38 0.86
CA ILE A 77 -13.53 3.66 0.81
C ILE A 77 -12.65 2.48 1.26
N LEU A 78 -13.23 1.35 1.65
CA LEU A 78 -12.47 0.17 2.09
C LEU A 78 -11.60 -0.42 0.97
N TRP A 79 -12.08 -0.37 -0.28
CA TRP A 79 -11.31 -0.77 -1.45
C TRP A 79 -10.07 0.09 -1.67
N SER A 80 -10.15 1.38 -1.30
CA SER A 80 -9.02 2.33 -1.34
C SER A 80 -8.10 2.24 -0.12
N THR A 81 -8.29 1.24 0.74
CA THR A 81 -7.46 0.93 1.93
C THR A 81 -7.13 2.15 2.81
N PRO A 82 -8.14 2.80 3.45
CA PRO A 82 -7.97 4.08 4.16
C PRO A 82 -7.14 3.98 5.44
N THR A 83 -6.67 2.79 5.82
CA THR A 83 -5.89 2.50 7.04
C THR A 83 -6.60 3.02 8.31
N ALA A 84 -7.92 2.90 8.35
CA ALA A 84 -8.82 3.64 9.23
C ALA A 84 -8.43 3.61 10.72
N VAL A 85 -8.03 2.44 11.25
CA VAL A 85 -7.65 2.31 12.66
C VAL A 85 -6.39 3.11 12.98
N VAL A 86 -5.37 3.05 12.12
CA VAL A 86 -4.08 3.72 12.37
C VAL A 86 -4.21 5.22 12.20
N VAL A 87 -4.94 5.69 11.18
CA VAL A 87 -5.12 7.13 10.96
C VAL A 87 -6.05 7.75 12.01
N ALA A 88 -7.03 6.99 12.52
CA ALA A 88 -7.83 7.42 13.66
C ALA A 88 -6.98 7.61 14.94
N LEU A 89 -5.98 6.75 15.18
CA LEU A 89 -5.04 6.93 16.29
C LEU A 89 -4.09 8.12 16.08
N LEU A 90 -3.75 8.43 14.83
CA LEU A 90 -2.88 9.55 14.46
C LEU A 90 -3.65 10.86 14.21
N TRP A 91 -4.95 10.92 14.53
CA TRP A 91 -5.74 12.14 14.36
C TRP A 91 -5.11 13.41 14.97
N PRO A 92 -4.38 13.36 16.13
CA PRO A 92 -3.76 14.57 16.66
C PRO A 92 -2.66 15.12 15.73
N VAL A 93 -1.90 14.23 15.05
CA VAL A 93 -0.87 14.62 14.08
C VAL A 93 -1.55 15.27 12.86
N THR A 94 -2.62 14.65 12.35
CA THR A 94 -3.39 15.17 11.22
C THR A 94 -4.03 16.53 11.54
N ALA A 95 -4.60 16.68 12.73
CA ALA A 95 -5.23 17.93 13.17
C ALA A 95 -4.22 19.07 13.36
N LEU A 96 -3.01 18.78 13.83
CA LEU A 96 -1.98 19.80 14.11
C LEU A 96 -1.12 20.14 12.89
N PHE A 97 -0.84 19.18 12.04
CA PHE A 97 0.16 19.30 10.98
C PHE A 97 -0.36 18.99 9.57
N GLY A 98 -1.60 18.50 9.45
CA GLY A 98 -2.24 18.15 8.17
C GLY A 98 -1.93 16.71 7.69
N ALA A 99 -2.69 16.30 6.66
CA ALA A 99 -2.65 14.94 6.12
C ALA A 99 -1.29 14.60 5.47
N THR A 100 -0.66 15.55 4.78
CA THR A 100 0.65 15.37 4.13
C THR A 100 1.74 15.03 5.15
N VAL A 101 1.76 15.73 6.30
CA VAL A 101 2.72 15.42 7.37
C VAL A 101 2.44 14.05 7.97
N THR A 102 1.17 13.70 8.20
CA THR A 102 0.78 12.38 8.72
C THR A 102 1.19 11.26 7.76
N PHE A 103 0.99 11.46 6.46
CA PHE A 103 1.46 10.53 5.42
C PHE A 103 2.99 10.33 5.49
N ASN A 104 3.77 11.40 5.56
CA ASN A 104 5.22 11.33 5.68
C ASN A 104 5.68 10.65 6.98
N VAL A 105 4.97 10.88 8.10
CA VAL A 105 5.20 10.17 9.38
C VAL A 105 4.96 8.67 9.19
N LEU A 106 3.84 8.28 8.59
CA LEU A 106 3.51 6.86 8.35
C LEU A 106 4.56 6.19 7.48
N MET A 107 4.93 6.80 6.34
CA MET A 107 5.98 6.27 5.45
C MET A 107 7.30 6.07 6.19
N THR A 108 7.79 7.10 6.89
CA THR A 108 9.08 7.07 7.59
C THR A 108 9.10 6.09 8.74
N LEU A 109 8.07 6.10 9.61
CA LEU A 109 8.01 5.22 10.78
C LEU A 109 7.83 3.77 10.39
N SER A 110 7.12 3.47 9.32
CA SER A 110 6.87 2.10 8.88
C SER A 110 8.16 1.35 8.55
N LEU A 111 9.11 1.99 7.87
CA LEU A 111 10.45 1.40 7.60
C LEU A 111 11.18 1.05 8.90
N ALA A 112 11.21 2.00 9.83
CA ALA A 112 11.90 1.80 11.11
C ALA A 112 11.23 0.71 11.96
N LEU A 113 9.90 0.68 12.00
CA LEU A 113 9.12 -0.32 12.73
C LEU A 113 9.24 -1.70 12.11
N ALA A 114 9.14 -1.82 10.77
CA ALA A 114 9.33 -3.09 10.07
C ALA A 114 10.72 -3.68 10.35
N SER A 115 11.79 -2.85 10.25
CA SER A 115 13.15 -3.23 10.62
C SER A 115 13.24 -3.70 12.07
N PHE A 116 12.62 -2.96 12.99
CA PHE A 116 12.68 -3.24 14.42
C PHE A 116 11.96 -4.53 14.81
N PHE A 117 10.75 -4.75 14.27
CA PHE A 117 10.01 -5.98 14.54
C PHE A 117 10.65 -7.20 13.87
N ALA A 118 11.24 -7.06 12.67
CA ALA A 118 12.05 -8.10 12.06
C ALA A 118 13.29 -8.41 12.92
N PHE A 119 13.99 -7.39 13.42
CA PHE A 119 15.08 -7.58 14.38
C PHE A 119 14.63 -8.36 15.61
N LEU A 120 13.48 -8.02 16.21
CA LEU A 120 12.95 -8.73 17.38
C LEU A 120 12.59 -10.19 17.04
N ALA A 121 11.96 -10.44 15.90
CA ALA A 121 11.63 -11.78 15.41
C ALA A 121 12.90 -12.61 15.21
N ILE A 122 13.86 -12.11 14.45
CA ILE A 122 15.12 -12.79 14.14
C ILE A 122 15.93 -13.08 15.42
N ARG A 123 15.99 -12.12 16.35
CA ARG A 123 16.71 -12.27 17.61
C ARG A 123 16.19 -13.43 18.48
N ARG A 124 14.94 -13.84 18.31
CA ARG A 124 14.38 -15.02 19.01
C ARG A 124 15.06 -16.32 18.60
N TRP A 125 15.56 -16.41 17.37
CA TRP A 125 16.20 -17.61 16.80
C TRP A 125 17.72 -17.50 16.70
N VAL A 126 18.25 -16.27 16.71
CA VAL A 126 19.70 -15.97 16.62
C VAL A 126 20.22 -15.43 17.96
N PRO A 127 20.15 -16.19 19.08
CA PRO A 127 20.55 -15.72 20.38
C PRO A 127 22.07 -15.46 20.42
N GLY A 128 22.47 -14.40 21.14
CA GLY A 128 23.87 -14.06 21.35
C GLY A 128 24.54 -13.22 20.26
N SER A 129 23.82 -12.90 19.16
CA SER A 129 24.35 -12.00 18.13
C SER A 129 23.35 -10.88 17.81
N ILE A 130 23.47 -9.76 18.52
CA ILE A 130 22.63 -8.57 18.28
C ILE A 130 22.91 -8.00 16.89
N VAL A 131 24.18 -7.95 16.49
CA VAL A 131 24.60 -7.43 15.19
C VAL A 131 24.00 -8.23 14.03
N ALA A 132 24.05 -9.56 14.09
CA ALA A 132 23.46 -10.39 13.04
C ALA A 132 21.94 -10.19 12.92
N ALA A 133 21.24 -10.11 14.06
CA ALA A 133 19.81 -9.81 14.06
C ALA A 133 19.51 -8.39 13.56
N ALA A 134 20.35 -7.41 13.89
CA ALA A 134 20.20 -6.03 13.41
C ALA A 134 20.44 -5.92 11.90
N VAL A 135 21.41 -6.63 11.34
CA VAL A 135 21.62 -6.70 9.88
C VAL A 135 20.41 -7.33 9.19
N GLY A 136 19.84 -8.42 9.75
CA GLY A 136 18.62 -9.02 9.23
C GLY A 136 17.44 -8.05 9.28
N GLY A 137 17.25 -7.35 10.40
CA GLY A 137 16.19 -6.33 10.50
C GLY A 137 16.36 -5.19 9.49
N LEU A 138 17.60 -4.73 9.25
CA LEU A 138 17.91 -3.73 8.24
C LEU A 138 17.58 -4.23 6.83
N LEU A 139 18.03 -5.45 6.49
CA LEU A 139 17.75 -6.05 5.18
C LEU A 139 16.25 -6.14 4.90
N TYR A 140 15.45 -6.52 5.88
CA TYR A 140 14.01 -6.60 5.73
C TYR A 140 13.32 -5.24 5.59
N GLY A 141 13.54 -4.33 6.55
CA GLY A 141 12.81 -3.07 6.59
C GLY A 141 13.25 -2.04 5.55
N PHE A 142 14.41 -2.26 4.90
CA PHE A 142 14.90 -1.48 3.76
C PHE A 142 15.07 -2.36 2.51
N SER A 143 14.33 -3.45 2.43
CA SER A 143 14.33 -4.35 1.27
C SER A 143 13.80 -3.65 0.01
N PRO A 144 14.05 -4.19 -1.17
CA PRO A 144 13.50 -3.69 -2.42
C PRO A 144 11.98 -3.59 -2.42
N TYR A 145 11.27 -4.56 -1.78
CA TYR A 145 9.82 -4.43 -1.56
C TYR A 145 9.48 -3.17 -0.76
N MET A 146 10.05 -3.01 0.43
CA MET A 146 9.74 -1.87 1.30
C MET A 146 10.05 -0.53 0.66
N THR A 147 11.15 -0.44 -0.10
CA THR A 147 11.59 0.79 -0.75
C THR A 147 10.95 1.03 -2.09
N GLY A 148 10.52 0.00 -2.81
CA GLY A 148 9.67 0.11 -3.99
C GLY A 148 8.30 0.68 -3.62
N GLN A 149 7.68 0.18 -2.56
CA GLN A 149 6.38 0.67 -2.08
C GLN A 149 6.43 2.13 -1.56
N LEU A 150 7.61 2.69 -1.22
CA LEU A 150 7.75 4.13 -0.93
C LEU A 150 7.38 5.03 -2.11
N ILE A 151 7.32 4.49 -3.32
CA ILE A 151 6.97 5.27 -4.51
C ILE A 151 5.50 5.74 -4.44
N GLY A 152 4.59 4.95 -3.83
CA GLY A 152 3.19 5.34 -3.81
C GLY A 152 2.32 4.80 -2.69
N HIS A 153 2.73 3.78 -1.92
CA HIS A 153 1.79 2.98 -1.12
C HIS A 153 2.14 2.92 0.36
N TYR A 154 1.76 3.95 1.16
CA TYR A 154 2.06 3.93 2.59
C TYR A 154 1.42 2.74 3.34
N ASN A 155 0.24 2.29 2.91
CA ASN A 155 -0.44 1.13 3.46
C ASN A 155 0.39 -0.15 3.29
N LEU A 156 1.07 -0.34 2.16
CA LEU A 156 1.93 -1.49 1.92
C LEU A 156 3.27 -1.39 2.68
N VAL A 157 3.85 -0.19 2.76
CA VAL A 157 5.03 0.04 3.63
C VAL A 157 4.69 -0.22 5.09
N LEU A 158 3.51 0.25 5.56
CA LEU A 158 3.03 0.00 6.92
C LEU A 158 2.72 -1.48 7.15
N SER A 159 2.18 -2.17 6.16
CA SER A 159 1.94 -3.62 6.21
C SER A 159 3.22 -4.43 6.42
N GLY A 160 4.39 -3.92 6.03
CA GLY A 160 5.68 -4.56 6.33
C GLY A 160 5.98 -4.74 7.82
N VAL A 161 5.22 -4.07 8.70
CA VAL A 161 5.33 -4.22 10.16
C VAL A 161 4.74 -5.54 10.65
N THR A 162 3.71 -6.07 9.98
CA THR A 162 2.92 -7.21 10.46
C THR A 162 3.51 -8.58 10.17
N PRO A 163 4.20 -8.87 9.04
CA PRO A 163 4.81 -10.18 8.79
C PRO A 163 5.78 -10.66 9.88
N PRO A 164 6.68 -9.84 10.42
CA PRO A 164 7.51 -10.24 11.56
C PRO A 164 6.69 -10.53 12.83
N LEU A 165 5.61 -9.80 13.09
CA LEU A 165 4.72 -10.01 14.22
C LEU A 165 3.91 -11.30 14.04
N ALA A 166 3.37 -11.54 12.85
CA ALA A 166 2.67 -12.78 12.50
C ALA A 166 3.59 -14.01 12.63
N LEU A 167 4.84 -13.89 12.19
CA LEU A 167 5.85 -14.92 12.35
C LEU A 167 6.15 -15.20 13.83
N MET A 168 6.27 -14.16 14.67
CA MET A 168 6.47 -14.32 16.12
C MET A 168 5.28 -15.00 16.79
N LEU A 169 4.07 -14.67 16.36
CA LEU A 169 2.83 -15.26 16.85
C LEU A 169 2.71 -16.73 16.40
N ALA A 170 2.99 -17.02 15.12
CA ALA A 170 3.02 -18.37 14.58
C ALA A 170 4.05 -19.25 15.30
N ASP A 171 5.25 -18.73 15.58
CA ASP A 171 6.28 -19.43 16.36
C ASP A 171 5.79 -19.77 17.79
N GLU A 172 5.05 -18.87 18.45
CA GLU A 172 4.46 -19.17 19.77
C GLU A 172 3.32 -20.19 19.69
N ILE A 173 2.49 -20.14 18.67
CA ILE A 173 1.34 -21.05 18.53
C ILE A 173 1.77 -22.44 18.05
N LEU A 174 2.65 -22.50 17.05
CA LEU A 174 3.02 -23.76 16.39
C LEU A 174 4.16 -24.50 17.10
N VAL A 175 5.07 -23.75 17.77
CA VAL A 175 6.34 -24.32 18.25
C VAL A 175 6.54 -24.15 19.75
N ARG A 176 6.53 -22.91 20.28
CA ARG A 176 7.00 -22.61 21.65
C ARG A 176 5.95 -22.80 22.74
N GLN A 177 4.73 -22.35 22.52
CA GLN A 177 3.58 -22.48 23.41
C GLN A 177 3.83 -21.94 24.85
N ARG A 178 4.58 -20.84 24.98
CA ARG A 178 4.94 -20.24 26.27
C ARG A 178 3.81 -19.42 26.89
N LEU A 179 2.97 -18.82 26.03
CA LEU A 179 1.82 -18.03 26.42
C LEU A 179 0.54 -18.89 26.38
N ARG A 180 -0.51 -18.42 27.06
CA ARG A 180 -1.80 -19.12 27.07
C ARG A 180 -2.47 -19.03 25.68
N PRO A 181 -3.21 -20.07 25.24
CA PRO A 181 -3.94 -20.04 23.97
C PRO A 181 -4.86 -18.82 23.82
N ARG A 182 -5.55 -18.43 24.92
CA ARG A 182 -6.39 -17.22 24.94
C ARG A 182 -5.60 -15.96 24.60
N THR A 183 -4.45 -15.76 25.22
CA THR A 183 -3.60 -14.57 24.97
C THR A 183 -3.14 -14.53 23.52
N LEU A 184 -2.66 -15.68 23.00
CA LEU A 184 -2.19 -15.77 21.61
C LEU A 184 -3.33 -15.60 20.60
N GLY A 185 -4.51 -16.16 20.89
CA GLY A 185 -5.68 -15.98 20.04
C GLY A 185 -6.14 -14.53 19.99
N LEU A 186 -6.20 -13.84 21.14
CA LEU A 186 -6.60 -12.42 21.18
C LEU A 186 -5.55 -11.51 20.51
N LEU A 187 -4.26 -11.81 20.66
CA LEU A 187 -3.20 -11.10 19.91
C LEU A 187 -3.30 -11.34 18.39
N GLY A 188 -3.66 -12.57 17.99
CA GLY A 188 -3.94 -12.90 16.60
C GLY A 188 -5.16 -12.16 16.05
N ALA A 189 -6.22 -12.07 16.83
CA ALA A 189 -7.40 -11.28 16.46
C ALA A 189 -7.06 -9.79 16.28
N LEU A 190 -6.31 -9.22 17.25
CA LEU A 190 -5.87 -7.83 17.17
C LEU A 190 -5.02 -7.58 15.91
N LEU A 191 -4.04 -8.46 15.64
CA LEU A 191 -3.18 -8.34 14.46
C LEU A 191 -3.99 -8.43 13.17
N ALA A 192 -4.93 -9.39 13.08
CA ALA A 192 -5.78 -9.58 11.91
C ALA A 192 -6.70 -8.37 11.68
N VAL A 193 -7.32 -7.82 12.73
CA VAL A 193 -8.19 -6.64 12.61
C VAL A 193 -7.38 -5.40 12.20
N VAL A 194 -6.23 -5.16 12.81
CA VAL A 194 -5.37 -4.02 12.46
C VAL A 194 -4.89 -4.16 11.02
N GLN A 195 -4.42 -5.36 10.62
CA GLN A 195 -3.94 -5.59 9.25
C GLN A 195 -5.06 -5.49 8.21
N PHE A 196 -6.29 -5.92 8.52
CA PHE A 196 -7.45 -5.72 7.64
C PHE A 196 -7.63 -4.25 7.26
N PHE A 197 -7.55 -3.34 8.25
CA PHE A 197 -7.67 -1.91 8.00
C PHE A 197 -6.41 -1.26 7.40
N ILE A 198 -5.26 -1.92 7.44
CA ILE A 198 -4.04 -1.44 6.77
C ILE A 198 -4.04 -1.87 5.30
N ALA A 199 -4.14 -3.17 5.04
CA ALA A 199 -4.23 -3.75 3.70
C ALA A 199 -4.80 -5.17 3.79
N GLN A 200 -5.99 -5.37 3.29
CA GLN A 200 -6.72 -6.65 3.31
C GLN A 200 -5.98 -7.72 2.52
N GLU A 201 -5.41 -7.35 1.39
CA GLU A 201 -4.61 -8.21 0.54
C GLU A 201 -3.41 -8.81 1.31
N VAL A 202 -2.70 -7.98 2.09
CA VAL A 202 -1.56 -8.46 2.90
C VAL A 202 -2.04 -9.36 4.04
N LEU A 203 -3.23 -9.12 4.62
CA LEU A 203 -3.81 -10.04 5.60
C LEU A 203 -4.05 -11.44 5.00
N LEU A 204 -4.58 -11.51 3.80
CA LEU A 204 -4.84 -12.79 3.11
C LEU A 204 -3.53 -13.51 2.75
N THR A 205 -2.53 -12.78 2.26
CA THR A 205 -1.21 -13.33 1.94
C THR A 205 -0.43 -13.75 3.20
N GLU A 206 -0.53 -13.01 4.31
CA GLU A 206 -0.01 -13.43 5.62
C GLU A 206 -0.65 -14.75 6.08
N ALA A 207 -1.97 -14.87 5.98
CA ALA A 207 -2.68 -16.10 6.32
C ALA A 207 -2.22 -17.27 5.44
N LEU A 208 -2.07 -17.06 4.13
CA LEU A 208 -1.51 -18.05 3.20
C LEU A 208 -0.11 -18.49 3.62
N VAL A 209 0.79 -17.56 3.92
CA VAL A 209 2.17 -17.85 4.33
C VAL A 209 2.22 -18.60 5.68
N VAL A 210 1.34 -18.25 6.63
CA VAL A 210 1.22 -18.98 7.91
C VAL A 210 0.73 -20.42 7.66
N VAL A 211 -0.20 -20.63 6.75
CA VAL A 211 -0.65 -21.98 6.33
C VAL A 211 0.49 -22.75 5.67
N LEU A 212 1.23 -22.13 4.74
CA LEU A 212 2.40 -22.76 4.11
C LEU A 212 3.47 -23.13 5.16
N LEU A 213 3.74 -22.25 6.13
CA LEU A 213 4.63 -22.53 7.25
C LEU A 213 4.14 -23.73 8.06
N ALA A 214 2.85 -23.79 8.40
CA ALA A 214 2.27 -24.92 9.12
C ALA A 214 2.38 -26.22 8.34
N VAL A 215 2.17 -26.20 7.02
CA VAL A 215 2.34 -27.37 6.13
C VAL A 215 3.80 -27.82 6.09
N VAL A 216 4.75 -26.92 5.90
CA VAL A 216 6.19 -27.24 5.90
C VAL A 216 6.60 -27.83 7.25
N LEU A 217 6.12 -27.30 8.38
CA LEU A 217 6.38 -27.85 9.70
C LEU A 217 5.70 -29.22 9.90
N ALA A 218 4.48 -29.43 9.40
CA ALA A 218 3.77 -30.71 9.48
C ALA A 218 4.48 -31.81 8.68
N ILE A 219 5.11 -31.46 7.57
CA ILE A 219 5.91 -32.42 6.77
C ILE A 219 7.25 -32.71 7.45
N THR A 220 7.92 -31.67 7.95
CA THR A 220 9.30 -31.80 8.45
C THR A 220 9.38 -32.18 9.94
N HIS A 221 8.33 -31.94 10.74
CA HIS A 221 8.26 -32.16 12.19
C HIS A 221 6.88 -32.69 12.62
N ARG A 222 6.41 -33.74 11.93
CA ARG A 222 5.05 -34.30 12.04
C ARG A 222 4.60 -34.57 13.47
N ASP A 223 5.45 -35.19 14.29
CA ASP A 223 5.08 -35.59 15.65
C ASP A 223 4.92 -34.37 16.58
N ALA A 224 5.79 -33.36 16.41
CA ALA A 224 5.68 -32.12 17.17
C ALA A 224 4.37 -31.36 16.82
N VAL A 225 4.04 -31.26 15.53
CA VAL A 225 2.80 -30.59 15.10
C VAL A 225 1.58 -31.34 15.63
N ARG A 226 1.54 -32.68 15.56
CA ARG A 226 0.44 -33.49 16.12
C ARG A 226 0.24 -33.27 17.61
N ALA A 227 1.33 -33.19 18.37
CA ALA A 227 1.27 -32.91 19.81
C ALA A 227 0.68 -31.51 20.11
N HIS A 228 0.82 -30.56 19.18
CA HIS A 228 0.40 -29.18 19.36
C HIS A 228 -1.00 -28.83 18.82
N VAL A 229 -1.66 -29.73 18.07
CA VAL A 229 -2.96 -29.47 17.41
C VAL A 229 -4.01 -28.93 18.39
N GLY A 230 -4.15 -29.53 19.57
CA GLY A 230 -5.13 -29.08 20.57
C GLY A 230 -4.86 -27.66 21.10
N PHE A 231 -3.60 -27.24 21.14
CA PHE A 231 -3.23 -25.88 21.52
C PHE A 231 -3.53 -24.90 20.36
N ILE A 232 -3.20 -25.27 19.13
CA ILE A 232 -3.47 -24.48 17.93
C ILE A 232 -4.97 -24.22 17.80
N LEU A 233 -5.81 -25.26 17.88
CA LEU A 233 -7.26 -25.14 17.76
C LEU A 233 -7.87 -24.25 18.88
N ARG A 234 -7.35 -24.36 20.11
CA ARG A 234 -7.77 -23.46 21.21
C ARG A 234 -7.36 -22.00 20.95
N SER A 235 -6.17 -21.77 20.40
CA SER A 235 -5.73 -20.42 20.04
C SER A 235 -6.60 -19.82 18.92
N LEU A 236 -6.91 -20.60 17.88
CA LEU A 236 -7.83 -20.20 16.82
C LEU A 236 -9.25 -19.95 17.34
N GLY A 237 -9.75 -20.80 18.27
CA GLY A 237 -11.05 -20.60 18.92
C GLY A 237 -11.16 -19.28 19.68
N TRP A 238 -10.04 -18.72 20.16
CA TRP A 238 -9.98 -17.40 20.76
C TRP A 238 -9.72 -16.27 19.76
N ALA A 239 -9.19 -16.57 18.59
CA ALA A 239 -8.91 -15.56 17.55
C ALA A 239 -10.14 -15.30 16.67
N VAL A 240 -10.77 -16.36 16.16
CA VAL A 240 -11.81 -16.26 15.12
C VAL A 240 -13.05 -15.47 15.55
N PRO A 241 -13.69 -15.74 16.72
CA PRO A 241 -14.91 -15.02 17.09
C PRO A 241 -14.74 -13.51 17.22
N PRO A 242 -13.74 -12.97 17.96
CA PRO A 242 -13.57 -11.52 18.05
C PRO A 242 -13.19 -10.88 16.70
N THR A 243 -12.40 -11.56 15.87
CA THR A 243 -12.09 -11.09 14.52
C THR A 243 -13.37 -10.99 13.68
N ALA A 244 -14.19 -12.04 13.65
CA ALA A 244 -15.43 -12.05 12.90
C ALA A 244 -16.41 -10.96 13.37
N ILE A 245 -16.53 -10.75 14.68
CA ILE A 245 -17.41 -9.70 15.24
C ILE A 245 -16.92 -8.31 14.85
N LEU A 246 -15.62 -8.03 15.01
CA LEU A 246 -15.06 -6.71 14.73
C LEU A 246 -15.01 -6.38 13.23
N LEU A 247 -14.89 -7.39 12.39
CA LEU A 247 -14.87 -7.21 10.92
C LEU A 247 -16.23 -7.43 10.25
N ALA A 248 -17.29 -7.76 11.02
CA ALA A 248 -18.62 -8.04 10.45
C ALA A 248 -19.17 -6.85 9.65
N TYR A 249 -19.14 -5.64 10.24
CA TYR A 249 -19.64 -4.44 9.57
C TYR A 249 -18.79 -4.03 8.37
N PRO A 250 -17.45 -3.85 8.47
CA PRO A 250 -16.65 -3.48 7.31
C PRO A 250 -16.71 -4.51 6.18
N THR A 251 -16.72 -5.81 6.49
CA THR A 251 -16.87 -6.85 5.47
C THR A 251 -18.26 -6.81 4.81
N TRP A 252 -19.32 -6.60 5.61
CA TRP A 252 -20.67 -6.44 5.07
C TRP A 252 -20.76 -5.21 4.16
N LEU A 253 -20.22 -4.06 4.62
CA LEU A 253 -20.22 -2.83 3.83
C LEU A 253 -19.52 -3.02 2.48
N GLN A 254 -18.34 -3.62 2.48
CA GLN A 254 -17.51 -3.81 1.30
C GLN A 254 -18.13 -4.74 0.25
N PHE A 255 -18.78 -5.83 0.67
CA PHE A 255 -19.28 -6.85 -0.26
C PHE A 255 -20.79 -6.80 -0.48
N PHE A 256 -21.55 -6.15 0.39
CA PHE A 256 -23.02 -6.12 0.36
C PHE A 256 -23.59 -4.73 0.62
N GLY A 257 -22.75 -3.72 0.81
CA GLY A 257 -23.15 -2.34 1.08
C GLY A 257 -23.76 -1.63 -0.16
N PRO A 258 -24.14 -0.35 0.00
CA PRO A 258 -24.84 0.40 -1.05
C PRO A 258 -24.06 0.56 -2.36
N ASP A 259 -22.74 0.65 -2.28
CA ASP A 259 -21.82 0.87 -3.40
C ASP A 259 -20.81 -0.28 -3.49
N HIS A 260 -21.29 -1.51 -3.35
CA HIS A 260 -20.41 -2.67 -3.44
C HIS A 260 -19.88 -2.85 -4.87
N VAL A 261 -18.59 -3.15 -4.96
CA VAL A 261 -17.96 -3.49 -6.24
C VAL A 261 -18.44 -4.87 -6.66
N VAL A 262 -19.30 -4.93 -7.65
CA VAL A 262 -19.65 -6.18 -8.34
C VAL A 262 -18.63 -6.38 -9.45
N ALA A 263 -17.48 -6.93 -9.13
CA ALA A 263 -16.51 -7.29 -10.15
C ALA A 263 -17.03 -8.52 -10.91
N ALA A 264 -17.22 -8.36 -12.20
CA ALA A 264 -17.40 -9.49 -13.11
C ALA A 264 -16.05 -10.18 -13.42
N GLY A 265 -15.15 -10.25 -12.44
CA GLY A 265 -13.76 -10.72 -12.55
C GLY A 265 -12.80 -9.86 -11.73
N ALA A 266 -11.51 -10.12 -11.84
CA ALA A 266 -10.46 -9.38 -11.12
C ALA A 266 -10.50 -7.88 -11.45
N LEU A 267 -10.28 -7.04 -10.43
CA LEU A 267 -10.18 -5.56 -10.57
C LEU A 267 -9.04 -5.15 -11.51
N HIS A 268 -8.01 -5.98 -11.60
CA HIS A 268 -6.87 -5.80 -12.50
C HIS A 268 -6.63 -7.07 -13.31
N GLY A 269 -6.01 -6.94 -14.49
CA GLY A 269 -5.57 -8.13 -15.24
C GLY A 269 -4.61 -8.97 -14.39
N THR A 270 -4.90 -10.24 -14.22
CA THR A 270 -4.19 -11.15 -13.29
C THR A 270 -2.72 -11.37 -13.63
N ASP A 271 -2.28 -11.01 -14.85
CA ASP A 271 -0.89 -11.10 -15.33
C ASP A 271 -0.17 -9.74 -15.35
N ILE A 272 -0.76 -8.69 -14.78
CA ILE A 272 -0.17 -7.34 -14.82
C ILE A 272 0.81 -7.14 -13.67
N TYR A 273 0.37 -7.40 -12.44
CA TYR A 273 1.17 -7.14 -11.22
C TYR A 273 1.79 -8.44 -10.71
N VAL A 274 2.68 -8.99 -11.52
CA VAL A 274 3.40 -10.24 -11.27
C VAL A 274 4.90 -10.01 -11.28
N THR A 275 5.65 -10.83 -10.56
CA THR A 275 7.11 -10.77 -10.59
C THR A 275 7.65 -11.23 -11.93
N ASP A 276 8.38 -10.35 -12.64
CA ASP A 276 9.22 -10.76 -13.76
C ASP A 276 10.41 -11.59 -13.23
N PRO A 277 10.68 -12.80 -13.72
CA PRO A 277 11.81 -13.61 -13.23
C PRO A 277 13.15 -12.92 -13.31
N THR A 278 13.33 -12.01 -14.27
CA THR A 278 14.57 -11.25 -14.41
C THR A 278 14.71 -10.19 -13.32
N ASN A 279 13.61 -9.74 -12.70
CA ASN A 279 13.65 -8.77 -11.61
C ASN A 279 14.38 -9.30 -10.37
N PHE A 280 14.45 -10.62 -10.13
CA PHE A 280 15.28 -11.14 -9.04
C PHE A 280 16.76 -10.74 -9.14
N VAL A 281 17.27 -10.48 -10.35
CA VAL A 281 18.68 -10.16 -10.60
C VAL A 281 18.91 -8.83 -11.31
N VAL A 282 17.89 -8.25 -11.93
CA VAL A 282 17.95 -6.96 -12.63
C VAL A 282 17.40 -5.87 -11.71
N PRO A 283 18.24 -4.91 -11.27
CA PRO A 283 17.78 -3.79 -10.42
C PRO A 283 16.88 -2.83 -11.21
N THR A 284 16.03 -2.11 -10.46
CA THR A 284 15.12 -1.09 -10.97
C THR A 284 15.63 0.31 -10.58
N VAL A 285 14.88 1.34 -10.93
CA VAL A 285 15.15 2.72 -10.50
C VAL A 285 15.11 2.92 -8.98
N ALA A 286 14.51 1.97 -8.25
CA ALA A 286 14.45 2.01 -6.79
C ALA A 286 15.79 1.67 -6.11
N GLN A 287 16.77 1.08 -6.81
CA GLN A 287 18.09 0.74 -6.26
C GLN A 287 19.16 1.79 -6.61
N LEU A 288 20.03 2.09 -5.64
CA LEU A 288 21.15 3.03 -5.80
C LEU A 288 22.12 2.60 -6.91
N ILE A 289 22.35 1.30 -7.03
CA ILE A 289 23.20 0.72 -8.07
C ILE A 289 22.32 0.09 -9.15
N ALA A 290 21.88 0.92 -10.08
CA ALA A 290 21.07 0.50 -11.23
C ALA A 290 21.65 1.06 -12.53
N PRO A 291 22.55 0.32 -13.20
CA PRO A 291 23.10 0.74 -14.49
C PRO A 291 22.01 0.95 -15.53
N GLN A 292 22.21 1.90 -16.47
CA GLN A 292 21.22 2.24 -17.50
C GLN A 292 20.72 1.01 -18.28
N VAL A 293 21.59 0.04 -18.57
CA VAL A 293 21.19 -1.22 -19.22
C VAL A 293 20.15 -1.98 -18.38
N ALA A 294 20.32 -2.02 -17.06
CA ALA A 294 19.38 -2.68 -16.16
C ALA A 294 18.06 -1.92 -16.07
N THR A 295 18.09 -0.59 -15.95
CA THR A 295 16.87 0.22 -15.89
C THR A 295 16.11 0.21 -17.23
N ASN A 296 16.81 0.08 -18.36
CA ASN A 296 16.17 -0.14 -19.66
C ASN A 296 15.44 -1.50 -19.71
N ILE A 297 15.98 -2.55 -19.10
CA ILE A 297 15.32 -3.85 -19.01
C ILE A 297 14.11 -3.74 -18.07
N SER A 298 14.29 -3.20 -16.87
CA SER A 298 13.23 -3.14 -15.86
C SER A 298 12.07 -2.21 -16.26
N SER A 299 12.28 -1.21 -17.12
CA SER A 299 11.20 -0.38 -17.66
C SER A 299 10.20 -1.16 -18.54
N HIS A 300 10.53 -2.38 -18.94
CA HIS A 300 9.65 -3.28 -19.67
C HIS A 300 8.98 -4.33 -18.76
N PHE A 301 9.17 -4.30 -17.45
CA PHE A 301 8.40 -5.16 -16.53
C PHE A 301 6.92 -4.78 -16.58
N SER A 302 6.05 -5.75 -16.29
CA SER A 302 4.61 -5.49 -16.18
C SER A 302 4.29 -4.69 -14.92
N GLY A 303 3.13 -4.05 -14.88
CA GLY A 303 2.75 -3.16 -13.79
C GLY A 303 3.47 -1.80 -13.85
N ASN A 304 3.83 -1.28 -12.70
CA ASN A 304 4.47 0.02 -12.53
C ASN A 304 5.69 -0.06 -11.58
N ALA A 305 6.44 1.04 -11.46
CA ALA A 305 7.70 1.06 -10.73
C ALA A 305 7.58 0.74 -9.23
N SER A 306 6.44 1.03 -8.60
CA SER A 306 6.19 0.70 -7.19
C SER A 306 6.00 -0.81 -6.96
N GLU A 307 5.70 -1.56 -8.02
CA GLU A 307 5.42 -2.99 -7.98
C GLU A 307 6.58 -3.84 -8.56
N TRP A 308 7.72 -3.22 -8.96
CA TRP A 308 8.93 -3.92 -9.41
C TRP A 308 9.88 -4.18 -8.26
N ASP A 309 9.43 -4.87 -7.25
CA ASP A 309 10.02 -4.96 -5.92
C ASP A 309 10.71 -6.29 -5.59
N ALA A 310 10.85 -7.18 -6.59
CA ALA A 310 11.40 -8.52 -6.39
C ALA A 310 12.93 -8.63 -6.44
N TYR A 311 13.65 -7.53 -6.57
CA TYR A 311 15.10 -7.54 -6.69
C TYR A 311 15.79 -8.09 -5.43
N LEU A 312 16.58 -9.12 -5.58
CA LEU A 312 17.44 -9.68 -4.52
C LEU A 312 18.93 -9.45 -4.83
N GLY A 313 19.27 -9.44 -6.12
CA GLY A 313 20.64 -9.38 -6.59
C GLY A 313 21.38 -10.71 -6.49
N ILE A 314 22.31 -10.92 -7.41
CA ILE A 314 23.07 -12.17 -7.52
C ILE A 314 23.80 -12.54 -6.22
N PRO A 315 24.49 -11.63 -5.51
CA PRO A 315 25.22 -12.00 -4.29
C PRO A 315 24.31 -12.52 -3.18
N LEU A 316 23.13 -11.89 -2.97
CA LEU A 316 22.18 -12.35 -1.97
C LEU A 316 21.59 -13.72 -2.35
N ILE A 317 21.16 -13.90 -3.60
CA ILE A 317 20.63 -15.19 -4.09
C ILE A 317 21.65 -16.32 -3.88
N LEU A 318 22.91 -16.10 -4.26
CA LEU A 318 23.97 -17.08 -4.06
C LEU A 318 24.17 -17.41 -2.56
N LEU A 319 24.17 -16.40 -1.71
CA LEU A 319 24.28 -16.61 -0.26
C LEU A 319 23.08 -17.41 0.27
N LEU A 320 21.84 -17.10 -0.15
CA LEU A 320 20.64 -17.81 0.27
C LEU A 320 20.69 -19.29 -0.12
N ILE A 321 21.08 -19.60 -1.36
CA ILE A 321 21.22 -20.97 -1.85
C ILE A 321 22.33 -21.70 -1.09
N LEU A 322 23.53 -21.12 -1.02
CA LEU A 322 24.69 -21.74 -0.37
C LEU A 322 24.45 -21.96 1.13
N ALA A 323 23.86 -20.97 1.81
CA ALA A 323 23.56 -21.09 3.24
C ALA A 323 22.46 -22.14 3.50
N THR A 324 21.40 -22.18 2.68
CA THR A 324 20.32 -23.15 2.80
C THR A 324 20.87 -24.58 2.61
N VAL A 325 21.67 -24.81 1.57
CA VAL A 325 22.27 -26.12 1.30
C VAL A 325 23.28 -26.51 2.39
N ARG A 326 24.20 -25.60 2.73
CA ARG A 326 25.29 -25.86 3.70
C ARG A 326 24.78 -26.12 5.11
N PHE A 327 23.71 -25.39 5.51
CA PHE A 327 23.14 -25.44 6.85
C PHE A 327 21.74 -26.07 6.88
N TRP A 328 21.42 -26.94 5.92
CA TRP A 328 20.12 -27.62 5.77
C TRP A 328 19.62 -28.31 7.04
N ARG A 329 20.56 -28.77 7.90
CA ARG A 329 20.23 -29.43 9.17
C ARG A 329 19.69 -28.45 10.24
N ILE A 330 19.85 -27.13 10.05
CA ILE A 330 19.28 -26.12 10.94
C ILE A 330 17.83 -25.90 10.52
N PRO A 331 16.83 -26.25 11.38
CA PRO A 331 15.42 -26.21 10.99
C PRO A 331 14.96 -24.85 10.50
N GLN A 332 15.42 -23.76 11.14
CA GLN A 332 15.03 -22.39 10.80
C GLN A 332 15.52 -21.99 9.40
N ILE A 333 16.77 -22.31 9.05
CA ILE A 333 17.35 -22.03 7.73
C ILE A 333 16.63 -22.87 6.66
N ARG A 334 16.41 -24.16 6.93
CA ARG A 334 15.70 -25.06 6.02
C ARG A 334 14.28 -24.56 5.75
N THR A 335 13.51 -24.24 6.81
CA THR A 335 12.14 -23.77 6.70
C THR A 335 12.08 -22.44 5.96
N ALA A 336 12.95 -21.47 6.30
CA ALA A 336 13.02 -20.18 5.61
C ALA A 336 13.38 -20.34 4.13
N GLY A 337 14.35 -21.22 3.80
CA GLY A 337 14.75 -21.47 2.40
C GLY A 337 13.65 -22.13 1.58
N ILE A 338 12.93 -23.11 2.15
CA ILE A 338 11.77 -23.75 1.49
C ILE A 338 10.67 -22.72 1.25
N LEU A 339 10.32 -21.94 2.26
CA LEU A 339 9.28 -20.93 2.14
C LEU A 339 9.67 -19.85 1.13
N ALA A 340 10.90 -19.34 1.18
CA ALA A 340 11.38 -18.36 0.21
C ALA A 340 11.23 -18.86 -1.23
N LEU A 341 11.58 -20.12 -1.49
CA LEU A 341 11.45 -20.72 -2.83
C LEU A 341 9.98 -20.85 -3.25
N ILE A 342 9.11 -21.39 -2.37
CA ILE A 342 7.69 -21.55 -2.67
C ILE A 342 7.05 -20.19 -2.95
N ILE A 343 7.30 -19.21 -2.10
CA ILE A 343 6.70 -17.87 -2.20
C ILE A 343 7.24 -17.14 -3.43
N ALA A 344 8.54 -17.23 -3.74
CA ALA A 344 9.12 -16.67 -4.95
C ALA A 344 8.50 -17.27 -6.23
N VAL A 345 8.17 -18.57 -6.22
CA VAL A 345 7.45 -19.19 -7.36
C VAL A 345 6.00 -18.68 -7.42
N LEU A 346 5.31 -18.52 -6.29
CA LEU A 346 3.95 -17.98 -6.25
C LEU A 346 3.90 -16.52 -6.73
N SER A 347 4.95 -15.72 -6.45
CA SER A 347 5.02 -14.31 -6.86
C SER A 347 5.10 -14.12 -8.38
N LEU A 348 5.49 -15.14 -9.13
CA LEU A 348 5.53 -15.10 -10.60
C LEU A 348 4.13 -15.01 -11.24
N GLY A 349 3.07 -15.13 -10.45
CA GLY A 349 1.69 -15.00 -10.93
C GLY A 349 1.11 -16.27 -11.54
N PRO A 350 -0.04 -16.16 -12.23
CA PRO A 350 -0.73 -17.30 -12.85
C PRO A 350 0.00 -17.86 -14.07
N HIS A 351 0.72 -17.01 -14.82
CA HIS A 351 1.51 -17.39 -15.98
C HIS A 351 2.91 -16.76 -15.90
N LEU A 352 3.89 -17.41 -16.54
CA LEU A 352 5.22 -16.84 -16.64
C LEU A 352 5.15 -15.54 -17.48
N ASN A 353 5.57 -14.43 -16.91
CA ASN A 353 5.61 -13.14 -17.58
C ASN A 353 7.05 -12.62 -17.65
N VAL A 354 7.53 -12.32 -18.85
CA VAL A 354 8.86 -11.76 -19.09
C VAL A 354 8.73 -10.52 -19.95
N GLN A 355 9.10 -9.37 -19.42
CA GLN A 355 9.05 -8.07 -20.12
C GLN A 355 7.66 -7.81 -20.77
N ARG A 356 6.60 -7.91 -20.00
CA ARG A 356 5.18 -7.79 -20.41
C ARG A 356 4.68 -8.87 -21.38
N HIS A 357 5.47 -9.90 -21.64
CA HIS A 357 5.05 -11.03 -22.43
C HIS A 357 4.64 -12.20 -21.55
N ALA A 358 3.34 -12.47 -21.46
CA ALA A 358 2.78 -13.56 -20.69
C ALA A 358 2.77 -14.86 -21.53
N PHE A 359 3.37 -15.92 -21.02
CA PHE A 359 3.39 -17.25 -21.64
C PHE A 359 2.17 -18.06 -21.17
N LEU A 360 1.00 -17.78 -21.73
CA LEU A 360 -0.29 -18.36 -21.30
C LEU A 360 -0.35 -19.89 -21.37
N ALA A 361 0.53 -20.54 -22.15
CA ALA A 361 0.63 -21.98 -22.22
C ALA A 361 1.32 -22.64 -21.00
N LEU A 362 1.90 -21.85 -20.10
CA LEU A 362 2.64 -22.32 -18.93
C LEU A 362 1.97 -21.83 -17.64
N PRO A 363 0.90 -22.48 -17.16
CA PRO A 363 0.26 -22.10 -15.90
C PRO A 363 1.20 -22.38 -14.73
N LEU A 364 1.33 -21.40 -13.82
CA LEU A 364 2.11 -21.48 -12.60
C LEU A 364 1.18 -21.73 -11.39
N PRO A 365 1.71 -22.07 -10.22
CA PRO A 365 0.87 -22.43 -9.06
C PRO A 365 -0.11 -21.34 -8.62
N TRP A 366 0.15 -20.05 -8.88
CA TRP A 366 -0.79 -18.96 -8.60
C TRP A 366 -2.01 -18.96 -9.52
N TRP A 367 -2.01 -19.76 -10.60
CA TRP A 367 -3.16 -19.90 -11.50
C TRP A 367 -4.44 -20.28 -10.75
N ILE A 368 -4.35 -21.11 -9.71
CA ILE A 368 -5.51 -21.52 -8.91
C ILE A 368 -6.07 -20.33 -8.11
N PRO A 369 -5.29 -19.60 -7.28
CA PRO A 369 -5.79 -18.39 -6.61
C PRO A 369 -6.37 -17.34 -7.57
N ALA A 370 -5.75 -17.11 -8.72
CA ALA A 370 -6.18 -16.14 -9.72
C ALA A 370 -7.55 -16.42 -10.36
N HIS A 371 -8.17 -17.58 -10.07
CA HIS A 371 -9.52 -17.94 -10.53
C HIS A 371 -10.50 -18.14 -9.37
N LEU A 372 -10.14 -17.71 -8.16
CA LEU A 372 -10.99 -17.80 -6.99
C LEU A 372 -11.43 -16.40 -6.56
N PRO A 373 -12.74 -16.19 -6.28
CA PRO A 373 -13.24 -14.89 -5.82
C PRO A 373 -12.41 -14.32 -4.67
N VAL A 374 -12.17 -13.02 -4.68
CA VAL A 374 -11.34 -12.28 -3.72
C VAL A 374 -9.84 -12.56 -3.86
N LEU A 375 -9.42 -13.80 -4.17
CA LEU A 375 -8.01 -14.13 -4.35
C LEU A 375 -7.49 -13.70 -5.73
N GLU A 376 -8.38 -13.52 -6.70
CA GLU A 376 -8.06 -12.98 -8.03
C GLU A 376 -7.59 -11.52 -7.99
N ASP A 377 -7.97 -10.77 -6.94
CA ASP A 377 -7.59 -9.37 -6.74
C ASP A 377 -6.24 -9.21 -6.02
N ILE A 378 -5.64 -10.31 -5.52
CA ILE A 378 -4.33 -10.27 -4.88
C ILE A 378 -3.23 -10.11 -5.93
N LEU A 379 -2.33 -9.16 -5.72
CA LEU A 379 -1.19 -8.92 -6.60
C LEU A 379 -0.01 -9.82 -6.19
N PRO A 380 0.35 -10.85 -7.01
CA PRO A 380 1.30 -11.89 -6.59
C PRO A 380 2.72 -11.36 -6.30
N ASN A 381 3.17 -10.30 -6.98
CA ASN A 381 4.47 -9.68 -6.73
C ASN A 381 4.63 -9.23 -5.26
N ARG A 382 3.55 -8.81 -4.59
CA ARG A 382 3.55 -8.36 -3.19
C ARG A 382 3.91 -9.46 -2.19
N LEU A 383 3.87 -10.73 -2.60
CA LEU A 383 4.40 -11.84 -1.82
C LEU A 383 5.90 -11.70 -1.52
N MET A 384 6.62 -10.87 -2.26
CA MET A 384 8.06 -10.68 -2.06
C MET A 384 8.44 -10.15 -0.69
N VAL A 385 7.56 -9.47 0.04
CA VAL A 385 7.79 -9.07 1.44
C VAL A 385 8.13 -10.26 2.34
N PHE A 386 7.54 -11.43 2.09
CA PHE A 386 7.81 -12.64 2.86
C PHE A 386 9.10 -13.34 2.41
N VAL A 387 9.47 -13.22 1.14
CA VAL A 387 10.78 -13.67 0.64
C VAL A 387 11.90 -12.85 1.29
N ASP A 388 11.73 -11.53 1.38
CA ASP A 388 12.68 -10.63 2.03
C ASP A 388 12.82 -10.94 3.53
N LEU A 389 11.73 -11.27 4.23
CA LEU A 389 11.79 -11.71 5.63
C LEU A 389 12.55 -13.02 5.79
N ALA A 390 12.30 -14.00 4.90
CA ALA A 390 13.02 -15.28 4.90
C ALA A 390 14.52 -15.08 4.59
N ALA A 391 14.84 -14.23 3.62
CA ALA A 391 16.22 -13.85 3.30
C ALA A 391 16.93 -13.20 4.50
N ALA A 392 16.27 -12.27 5.18
CA ALA A 392 16.78 -11.62 6.38
C ALA A 392 17.11 -12.61 7.51
N ILE A 393 16.25 -13.62 7.71
CA ILE A 393 16.48 -14.70 8.67
C ILE A 393 17.72 -15.51 8.28
N ILE A 394 17.83 -15.96 7.02
CA ILE A 394 18.96 -16.77 6.54
C ILE A 394 20.27 -16.00 6.64
N VAL A 395 20.29 -14.71 6.24
CA VAL A 395 21.46 -13.83 6.36
C VAL A 395 21.91 -13.70 7.81
N ALA A 396 20.99 -13.42 8.73
CA ALA A 396 21.31 -13.28 10.15
C ALA A 396 21.89 -14.57 10.76
N PHE A 397 21.31 -15.73 10.43
CA PHE A 397 21.86 -17.01 10.86
C PHE A 397 23.25 -17.25 10.28
N THR A 398 23.46 -16.96 9.01
CA THR A 398 24.75 -17.12 8.33
C THR A 398 25.83 -16.25 9.00
N LEU A 399 25.57 -14.98 9.22
CA LEU A 399 26.50 -14.06 9.90
C LEU A 399 26.82 -14.55 11.31
N ARG A 400 25.83 -15.04 12.06
CA ARG A 400 26.08 -15.62 13.39
C ARG A 400 26.96 -16.87 13.32
N LEU A 401 26.71 -17.78 12.39
CA LEU A 401 27.49 -19.01 12.24
C LEU A 401 28.94 -18.72 11.85
N LEU A 402 29.16 -17.76 10.95
CA LEU A 402 30.49 -17.27 10.60
C LEU A 402 31.21 -16.70 11.83
N TRP A 403 30.51 -15.97 12.69
CA TRP A 403 31.07 -15.44 13.94
C TRP A 403 31.47 -16.55 14.91
N LEU A 404 30.68 -17.62 15.04
CA LEU A 404 30.96 -18.74 15.93
C LEU A 404 32.16 -19.61 15.45
N THR A 405 32.39 -19.67 14.14
CA THR A 405 33.54 -20.41 13.56
C THR A 405 34.88 -19.69 13.68
N ARG A 406 34.95 -18.59 14.47
CA ARG A 406 36.13 -17.72 14.62
C ARG A 406 36.62 -17.12 13.29
N SER A 407 35.71 -16.98 12.30
CA SER A 407 35.97 -16.15 11.13
C SER A 407 36.33 -14.74 11.55
N SER A 408 37.22 -14.08 10.81
CA SER A 408 37.62 -12.72 11.17
C SER A 408 36.40 -11.78 11.18
N PRO A 409 36.32 -10.79 12.08
CA PRO A 409 35.27 -9.76 12.02
C PRO A 409 35.15 -9.10 10.64
N LEU A 410 36.29 -8.97 9.94
CA LEU A 410 36.35 -8.46 8.57
C LEU A 410 35.51 -9.30 7.60
N LEU A 411 35.56 -10.64 7.68
CA LEU A 411 34.76 -11.51 6.82
C LEU A 411 33.26 -11.27 7.02
N ASN A 412 32.80 -11.10 8.26
CA ASN A 412 31.40 -10.80 8.54
C ASN A 412 30.96 -9.45 7.96
N VAL A 413 31.82 -8.44 8.07
CA VAL A 413 31.58 -7.12 7.47
C VAL A 413 31.54 -7.23 5.94
N VAL A 414 32.50 -7.93 5.34
CA VAL A 414 32.56 -8.14 3.88
C VAL A 414 31.30 -8.87 3.38
N VAL A 415 30.87 -9.93 4.05
CA VAL A 415 29.64 -10.65 3.69
C VAL A 415 28.42 -9.74 3.82
N ALA A 416 28.32 -8.99 4.93
CA ALA A 416 27.19 -8.07 5.11
C ALA A 416 27.17 -6.97 4.03
N VAL A 417 28.33 -6.40 3.67
CA VAL A 417 28.43 -5.38 2.61
C VAL A 417 28.06 -5.97 1.26
N ILE A 418 28.60 -7.14 0.89
CA ILE A 418 28.30 -7.79 -0.40
C ILE A 418 26.80 -8.08 -0.54
N VAL A 419 26.13 -8.46 0.54
CA VAL A 419 24.70 -8.79 0.54
C VAL A 419 23.82 -7.55 0.52
N LEU A 420 24.18 -6.54 1.32
CA LEU A 420 23.36 -5.33 1.46
C LEU A 420 23.60 -4.32 0.33
N LEU A 421 24.79 -4.21 -0.21
CA LEU A 421 25.13 -3.18 -1.19
C LEU A 421 24.25 -3.19 -2.44
N PRO A 422 23.91 -4.35 -3.06
CA PRO A 422 23.06 -4.37 -4.23
C PRO A 422 21.63 -3.89 -3.97
N VAL A 423 21.11 -4.13 -2.75
CA VAL A 423 19.72 -3.80 -2.38
C VAL A 423 19.58 -2.42 -1.72
N VAL A 424 20.67 -1.65 -1.62
CA VAL A 424 20.60 -0.27 -1.12
C VAL A 424 19.66 0.55 -2.00
N PRO A 425 18.64 1.21 -1.40
CA PRO A 425 17.70 2.02 -2.16
C PRO A 425 18.32 3.29 -2.72
N THR A 426 17.71 3.86 -3.74
CA THR A 426 18.02 5.22 -4.22
C THR A 426 17.90 6.22 -3.08
N LEU A 427 18.91 7.05 -2.89
CA LEU A 427 19.03 8.02 -1.80
C LEU A 427 19.14 9.45 -2.38
N PRO A 428 18.30 10.37 -1.90
CA PRO A 428 17.10 10.16 -1.07
C PRO A 428 15.95 9.51 -1.85
N ALA A 429 14.92 9.02 -1.15
CA ALA A 429 13.70 8.49 -1.77
C ALA A 429 13.01 9.58 -2.63
N PRO A 430 12.27 9.18 -3.68
CA PRO A 430 11.52 10.12 -4.51
C PRO A 430 10.50 10.89 -3.69
N THR A 431 10.26 12.14 -4.07
CA THR A 431 9.30 13.02 -3.39
C THR A 431 8.60 13.91 -4.40
N THR A 432 7.34 14.19 -4.16
CA THR A 432 6.54 15.08 -5.00
C THR A 432 6.04 16.27 -4.19
N ARG A 433 6.12 17.45 -4.78
CA ARG A 433 5.53 18.66 -4.20
C ARG A 433 4.06 18.74 -4.59
N ILE A 434 3.20 18.96 -3.61
CA ILE A 434 1.77 19.17 -3.81
C ILE A 434 1.42 20.60 -3.39
N PRO A 435 1.35 21.57 -4.33
CA PRO A 435 0.96 22.93 -4.00
C PRO A 435 -0.55 22.98 -3.75
N THR A 436 -0.94 23.64 -2.68
CA THR A 436 -2.35 23.99 -2.46
C THR A 436 -2.64 25.31 -3.14
N PRO A 437 -3.57 25.37 -4.11
CA PRO A 437 -4.01 26.63 -4.68
C PRO A 437 -4.58 27.55 -3.60
N ALA A 438 -4.26 28.84 -3.67
CA ALA A 438 -4.72 29.80 -2.67
C ALA A 438 -6.26 29.81 -2.51
N ALA A 439 -6.97 29.58 -3.60
CA ALA A 439 -8.43 29.48 -3.62
C ALA A 439 -8.99 28.36 -2.72
N PHE A 440 -8.25 27.26 -2.55
CA PHE A 440 -8.66 26.09 -1.74
C PHE A 440 -7.86 25.94 -0.43
N ALA A 441 -7.09 26.95 -0.03
CA ALA A 441 -6.16 26.81 1.10
C ALA A 441 -6.83 26.70 2.49
N SER A 442 -8.08 27.14 2.63
CA SER A 442 -8.81 27.08 3.91
C SER A 442 -10.33 27.00 3.76
N MET A 443 -10.83 27.24 2.56
CA MET A 443 -12.25 27.19 2.23
C MET A 443 -12.41 26.91 0.73
N ALA A 444 -13.61 26.55 0.30
CA ALA A 444 -13.91 26.49 -1.12
C ALA A 444 -13.90 27.91 -1.73
N PRO A 445 -13.44 28.08 -3.00
CA PRO A 445 -13.48 29.36 -3.69
C PRO A 445 -14.92 29.85 -3.88
N LYS A 446 -15.10 31.17 -3.89
CA LYS A 446 -16.41 31.74 -4.22
C LYS A 446 -16.64 31.65 -5.74
N PRO A 447 -17.84 31.29 -6.22
CA PRO A 447 -19.12 31.29 -5.48
C PRO A 447 -19.55 29.91 -4.90
N ILE A 448 -18.69 28.90 -4.83
CA ILE A 448 -19.04 27.55 -4.33
C ILE A 448 -19.63 27.67 -2.92
N SER A 449 -20.85 27.20 -2.76
CA SER A 449 -21.53 27.18 -1.46
C SER A 449 -21.07 25.99 -0.61
N PRO A 450 -21.03 26.11 0.73
CA PRO A 450 -20.73 24.97 1.60
C PRO A 450 -21.72 23.82 1.35
N GLY A 451 -21.18 22.63 1.13
CA GLY A 451 -21.94 21.40 0.84
C GLY A 451 -22.40 21.26 -0.61
N ALA A 452 -22.07 22.19 -1.51
CA ALA A 452 -22.40 22.07 -2.93
C ALA A 452 -21.73 20.85 -3.57
N THR A 453 -22.41 20.25 -4.55
CA THR A 453 -21.85 19.22 -5.42
C THR A 453 -21.13 19.86 -6.60
N VAL A 454 -19.84 19.63 -6.71
CA VAL A 454 -18.98 20.25 -7.72
C VAL A 454 -18.59 19.23 -8.79
N LEU A 455 -18.75 19.63 -10.05
CA LEU A 455 -18.11 18.95 -11.18
C LEU A 455 -16.80 19.66 -11.50
N PHE A 456 -15.70 18.97 -11.36
CA PHE A 456 -14.38 19.47 -11.76
C PHE A 456 -14.04 19.04 -13.20
N GLU A 457 -13.31 19.91 -13.90
CA GLU A 457 -12.68 19.62 -15.16
C GLU A 457 -11.20 20.05 -15.09
N PRO A 458 -10.22 19.15 -15.20
CA PRO A 458 -10.37 17.71 -15.51
C PRO A 458 -11.19 16.94 -14.45
N PHE A 459 -11.87 15.89 -14.92
CA PHE A 459 -12.68 15.04 -14.05
C PHE A 459 -11.81 14.34 -12.99
N PRO A 460 -12.17 14.39 -11.70
CA PRO A 460 -11.40 13.74 -10.65
C PRO A 460 -11.39 12.21 -10.81
N SER A 461 -10.20 11.67 -11.01
CA SER A 461 -9.93 10.25 -11.24
C SER A 461 -8.50 9.91 -10.76
N ASP A 462 -8.01 8.72 -11.08
CA ASP A 462 -6.61 8.33 -10.92
C ASP A 462 -5.65 9.19 -11.77
N ASP A 463 -6.07 9.65 -12.95
CA ASP A 463 -5.26 10.57 -13.77
C ASP A 463 -5.21 12.00 -13.20
N PHE A 464 -6.27 12.44 -12.52
CA PHE A 464 -6.43 13.83 -12.03
C PHE A 464 -6.96 13.87 -10.58
N PRO A 465 -6.20 13.42 -9.58
CA PRO A 465 -6.65 13.33 -8.20
C PRO A 465 -6.61 14.66 -7.42
N ASP A 466 -6.11 15.75 -8.03
CA ASP A 466 -5.83 17.02 -7.35
C ASP A 466 -7.05 17.62 -6.62
N ALA A 467 -8.26 17.46 -7.17
CA ALA A 467 -9.49 17.92 -6.55
C ALA A 467 -9.75 17.29 -5.17
N MET A 468 -9.28 16.05 -4.95
CA MET A 468 -9.34 15.40 -3.64
C MET A 468 -8.43 16.12 -2.63
N HIS A 469 -7.24 16.55 -3.06
CA HIS A 469 -6.38 17.36 -2.19
C HIS A 469 -7.00 18.70 -1.87
N TRP A 470 -7.64 19.37 -2.83
CA TRP A 470 -8.34 20.63 -2.60
C TRP A 470 -9.51 20.48 -1.64
N GLN A 471 -10.23 19.36 -1.71
CA GLN A 471 -11.30 19.02 -0.77
C GLN A 471 -10.77 18.87 0.66
N VAL A 472 -9.62 18.19 0.84
CA VAL A 472 -8.94 18.07 2.15
C VAL A 472 -8.54 19.44 2.69
N THR A 473 -7.91 20.28 1.88
CA THR A 473 -7.40 21.59 2.32
C THR A 473 -8.51 22.60 2.59
N SER A 474 -9.68 22.45 1.96
CA SER A 474 -10.90 23.21 2.25
C SER A 474 -11.80 22.54 3.31
N HIS A 475 -11.29 21.58 4.08
CA HIS A 475 -12.00 20.91 5.18
C HIS A 475 -13.33 20.25 4.74
N PHE A 476 -13.33 19.59 3.58
CA PHE A 476 -14.51 18.93 3.00
C PHE A 476 -15.71 19.88 2.82
N ALA A 477 -15.45 21.13 2.47
CA ALA A 477 -16.45 22.17 2.31
C ALA A 477 -17.43 21.90 1.16
N PHE A 478 -17.11 21.01 0.23
CA PHE A 478 -17.94 20.63 -0.92
C PHE A 478 -17.89 19.12 -1.15
N ALA A 479 -18.90 18.59 -1.84
CA ALA A 479 -18.90 17.25 -2.43
C ALA A 479 -18.49 17.31 -3.90
N MET A 480 -18.08 16.19 -4.50
CA MET A 480 -17.72 16.16 -5.92
C MET A 480 -18.32 14.96 -6.66
N VAL A 481 -18.56 15.14 -7.96
CA VAL A 481 -18.81 14.05 -8.90
C VAL A 481 -17.46 13.39 -9.21
N GLY A 482 -17.38 12.07 -9.07
CA GLY A 482 -16.13 11.33 -9.27
C GLY A 482 -15.23 11.37 -8.05
N GLY A 483 -13.94 11.23 -8.28
CA GLY A 483 -12.86 11.04 -7.32
C GLY A 483 -11.96 9.89 -7.76
N TYR A 484 -10.75 9.78 -7.22
CA TYR A 484 -9.96 8.56 -7.38
C TYR A 484 -10.51 7.50 -6.40
N ILE A 485 -11.42 6.68 -6.90
CA ILE A 485 -12.12 5.62 -6.16
C ILE A 485 -11.85 4.27 -6.82
N ILE A 486 -11.89 3.20 -6.03
CA ILE A 486 -11.90 1.82 -6.54
C ILE A 486 -13.34 1.34 -6.42
N GLY A 487 -14.06 1.37 -7.53
CA GLY A 487 -15.47 1.05 -7.58
C GLY A 487 -16.18 1.71 -8.78
N PRO A 488 -17.47 1.46 -8.96
CA PRO A 488 -18.23 2.05 -10.06
C PRO A 488 -18.43 3.56 -9.82
N TYR A 489 -18.29 4.34 -10.87
CA TYR A 489 -18.75 5.72 -10.84
C TYR A 489 -20.27 5.80 -10.83
N ALA A 490 -20.79 6.94 -10.36
CA ALA A 490 -22.23 7.21 -10.36
C ALA A 490 -22.83 6.96 -11.75
N PRO A 491 -24.04 6.35 -11.83
CA PRO A 491 -24.68 6.05 -13.11
C PRO A 491 -24.79 7.28 -14.00
N GLY A 492 -24.27 7.19 -15.22
CA GLY A 492 -24.24 8.29 -16.17
C GLY A 492 -23.00 9.21 -16.09
N ALA A 493 -22.15 9.11 -15.06
CA ALA A 493 -20.96 9.95 -14.93
C ALA A 493 -19.95 9.70 -16.07
N GLU A 494 -19.60 8.45 -16.37
CA GLU A 494 -18.67 8.12 -17.45
C GLU A 494 -19.18 8.53 -18.85
N PRO A 495 -20.42 8.21 -19.26
CA PRO A 495 -20.97 8.70 -20.54
C PRO A 495 -21.06 10.23 -20.61
N PHE A 496 -21.35 10.89 -19.48
CA PHE A 496 -21.37 12.34 -19.41
C PHE A 496 -19.97 12.93 -19.62
N GLN A 497 -18.96 12.35 -18.97
CA GLN A 497 -17.57 12.74 -19.12
C GLN A 497 -17.06 12.50 -20.54
N ALA A 498 -17.41 11.37 -21.15
CA ALA A 498 -17.07 11.08 -22.55
C ALA A 498 -17.68 12.13 -23.50
N LEU A 499 -18.90 12.58 -23.23
CA LEU A 499 -19.53 13.64 -24.00
C LEU A 499 -18.77 14.98 -23.84
N ILE A 500 -18.45 15.38 -22.62
CA ILE A 500 -17.62 16.59 -22.36
C ILE A 500 -16.31 16.50 -23.14
N HIS A 501 -15.59 15.41 -22.98
CA HIS A 501 -14.29 15.19 -23.66
C HIS A 501 -14.44 15.30 -25.18
N SER A 502 -15.44 14.64 -25.77
CA SER A 502 -15.65 14.67 -27.23
C SER A 502 -15.89 16.08 -27.79
N LEU A 503 -16.54 16.94 -27.00
CA LEU A 503 -16.86 18.32 -27.37
C LEU A 503 -15.72 19.32 -27.10
N THR A 504 -14.77 18.96 -26.24
CA THR A 504 -13.70 19.89 -25.79
C THR A 504 -12.35 19.63 -26.40
N VAL A 505 -12.11 18.44 -26.99
CA VAL A 505 -10.83 18.07 -27.62
C VAL A 505 -10.53 18.88 -28.89
N THR A 506 -11.56 19.27 -29.64
CA THR A 506 -11.40 20.02 -30.88
C THR A 506 -11.87 21.46 -30.74
N ALA A 507 -11.04 22.43 -31.08
CA ALA A 507 -11.41 23.85 -31.14
C ALA A 507 -11.73 24.25 -32.59
N PRO A 508 -12.69 25.18 -32.84
CA PRO A 508 -13.55 25.84 -31.87
C PRO A 508 -14.70 24.94 -31.36
N VAL A 509 -15.03 25.07 -30.07
CA VAL A 509 -16.15 24.34 -29.48
C VAL A 509 -17.47 24.92 -30.01
N THR A 510 -18.29 24.05 -30.61
CA THR A 510 -19.64 24.38 -31.04
C THR A 510 -20.62 23.41 -30.37
N VAL A 511 -21.55 23.95 -29.59
CA VAL A 511 -22.55 23.15 -28.86
C VAL A 511 -23.84 23.18 -29.62
N SER A 512 -24.31 22.02 -30.12
CA SER A 512 -25.62 21.90 -30.69
C SER A 512 -26.75 22.02 -29.64
N ALA A 513 -27.95 22.31 -30.04
CA ALA A 513 -29.10 22.37 -29.11
C ALA A 513 -29.34 21.02 -28.40
N ASP A 514 -29.09 19.91 -29.10
CA ASP A 514 -29.18 18.55 -28.54
C ASP A 514 -28.07 18.30 -27.49
N ASP A 515 -26.83 18.63 -27.82
CA ASP A 515 -25.70 18.49 -26.86
C ASP A 515 -25.91 19.34 -25.61
N ARG A 516 -26.40 20.59 -25.77
CA ARG A 516 -26.76 21.45 -24.64
C ARG A 516 -27.82 20.81 -23.75
N THR A 517 -28.86 20.23 -24.36
CA THR A 517 -29.94 19.55 -23.62
C THR A 517 -29.41 18.34 -22.86
N ARG A 518 -28.57 17.51 -23.50
CA ARG A 518 -27.93 16.33 -22.89
C ARG A 518 -26.99 16.72 -21.75
N LEU A 519 -26.16 17.75 -21.92
CA LEU A 519 -25.25 18.23 -20.90
C LEU A 519 -26.00 18.81 -19.68
N LEU A 520 -27.05 19.61 -19.90
CA LEU A 520 -27.87 20.12 -18.80
C LEU A 520 -28.62 19.00 -18.07
N ALA A 521 -29.10 17.98 -18.79
CA ALA A 521 -29.71 16.80 -18.18
C ALA A 521 -28.68 16.01 -17.34
N GLY A 522 -27.45 15.84 -17.84
CA GLY A 522 -26.37 15.19 -17.12
C GLY A 522 -26.00 15.93 -15.83
N LEU A 523 -25.80 17.25 -15.88
CA LEU A 523 -25.54 18.05 -14.68
C LEU A 523 -26.64 17.89 -13.63
N ARG A 524 -27.91 17.88 -14.04
CA ARG A 524 -29.05 17.69 -13.13
C ARG A 524 -29.11 16.28 -12.54
N SER A 525 -28.89 15.26 -13.36
CA SER A 525 -28.94 13.85 -12.91
C SER A 525 -27.84 13.52 -11.91
N LEU A 526 -26.69 14.20 -12.02
CA LEU A 526 -25.57 14.09 -11.10
C LEU A 526 -25.68 15.06 -9.91
N GLY A 527 -26.73 15.88 -9.86
CA GLY A 527 -26.94 16.83 -8.75
C GLY A 527 -25.88 17.93 -8.68
N VAL A 528 -25.31 18.35 -9.82
CA VAL A 528 -24.23 19.35 -9.86
C VAL A 528 -24.77 20.75 -9.58
N ASP A 529 -24.22 21.40 -8.56
CA ASP A 529 -24.52 22.79 -8.21
C ASP A 529 -23.54 23.76 -8.86
N ASP A 530 -22.27 23.39 -8.93
CA ASP A 530 -21.20 24.23 -9.48
C ASP A 530 -20.29 23.42 -10.43
N VAL A 531 -19.80 24.07 -11.48
CA VAL A 531 -18.77 23.54 -12.38
C VAL A 531 -17.50 24.33 -12.19
N VAL A 532 -16.39 23.64 -12.01
CA VAL A 532 -15.05 24.23 -11.80
C VAL A 532 -14.10 23.73 -12.88
N VAL A 533 -13.58 24.64 -13.67
CA VAL A 533 -12.56 24.33 -14.69
C VAL A 533 -11.20 24.86 -14.22
N SER A 534 -10.22 23.96 -14.15
CA SER A 534 -8.84 24.28 -13.76
C SER A 534 -7.91 24.44 -14.98
N ALA A 535 -6.69 24.87 -14.74
CA ALA A 535 -5.67 25.04 -15.79
C ALA A 535 -5.27 23.74 -16.51
N GLY A 536 -5.53 22.57 -15.89
CA GLY A 536 -5.27 21.26 -16.49
C GLY A 536 -6.37 20.75 -17.43
N ALA A 537 -7.48 21.49 -17.54
CA ALA A 537 -8.61 21.09 -18.38
C ALA A 537 -8.30 21.16 -19.88
N THR A 538 -9.09 20.46 -20.67
CA THR A 538 -9.03 20.55 -22.13
C THR A 538 -9.28 22.00 -22.59
N PRO A 539 -8.60 22.48 -23.66
CA PRO A 539 -8.70 23.87 -24.09
C PRO A 539 -10.13 24.37 -24.37
N GLY A 540 -11.03 23.46 -24.73
CA GLY A 540 -12.44 23.76 -25.01
C GLY A 540 -13.35 23.82 -23.80
N ALA A 541 -12.92 23.35 -22.61
CA ALA A 541 -13.81 23.19 -21.45
C ALA A 541 -14.48 24.50 -21.00
N ALA A 542 -13.74 25.58 -20.90
CA ALA A 542 -14.28 26.88 -20.52
C ALA A 542 -15.31 27.41 -21.55
N ALA A 543 -15.05 27.24 -22.85
CA ALA A 543 -15.96 27.63 -23.90
C ALA A 543 -17.24 26.76 -23.89
N LEU A 544 -17.10 25.47 -23.64
CA LEU A 544 -18.22 24.54 -23.52
C LEU A 544 -19.18 24.98 -22.42
N PHE A 545 -18.69 25.14 -21.20
CA PHE A 545 -19.57 25.47 -20.07
C PHE A 545 -20.15 26.89 -20.15
N THR A 546 -19.42 27.84 -20.75
CA THR A 546 -19.96 29.16 -21.04
C THR A 546 -21.17 29.08 -21.99
N GLN A 547 -21.09 28.26 -23.05
CA GLN A 547 -22.20 28.06 -24.02
C GLN A 547 -23.37 27.24 -23.42
N VAL A 548 -23.05 26.17 -22.68
CA VAL A 548 -24.06 25.28 -22.09
C VAL A 548 -24.88 26.02 -21.04
N LEU A 549 -24.24 26.74 -20.13
CA LEU A 549 -24.90 27.42 -19.01
C LEU A 549 -25.37 28.82 -19.36
N ASP A 550 -25.01 29.33 -20.54
CA ASP A 550 -25.30 30.70 -20.99
C ASP A 550 -24.91 31.77 -19.94
N ALA A 551 -23.77 31.57 -19.32
CA ALA A 551 -23.27 32.39 -18.23
C ALA A 551 -21.76 32.56 -18.32
N ARG A 552 -21.28 33.72 -17.87
CA ARG A 552 -19.83 33.94 -17.69
C ARG A 552 -19.38 33.32 -16.36
N PRO A 553 -18.18 32.72 -16.31
CA PRO A 553 -17.63 32.21 -15.05
C PRO A 553 -17.27 33.35 -14.09
N ALA A 554 -17.34 33.05 -12.81
CA ALA A 554 -16.53 33.75 -11.82
C ALA A 554 -15.10 33.22 -11.90
N GLU A 555 -14.13 34.08 -11.62
CA GLU A 555 -12.71 33.69 -11.59
C GLU A 555 -12.16 33.88 -10.17
N ASP A 556 -11.60 32.80 -9.61
CA ASP A 556 -10.93 32.83 -8.32
C ASP A 556 -9.68 31.96 -8.33
N GLY A 557 -8.52 32.58 -8.11
CA GLY A 557 -7.24 31.89 -7.99
C GLY A 557 -6.82 31.05 -9.20
N GLY A 558 -7.27 31.43 -10.42
CA GLY A 558 -6.99 30.71 -11.67
C GLY A 558 -8.00 29.61 -11.99
N PHE A 559 -9.08 29.49 -11.22
CA PHE A 559 -10.21 28.61 -11.50
C PHE A 559 -11.37 29.40 -12.10
N LEU A 560 -12.02 28.80 -13.08
CA LEU A 560 -13.23 29.32 -13.69
C LEU A 560 -14.44 28.56 -13.12
N ILE A 561 -15.40 29.29 -12.55
CA ILE A 561 -16.49 28.70 -11.76
C ILE A 561 -17.84 29.18 -12.31
N TRP A 562 -18.70 28.23 -12.65
CA TRP A 562 -20.09 28.47 -13.05
C TRP A 562 -21.03 27.88 -12.02
N GLN A 563 -22.08 28.62 -11.66
CA GLN A 563 -23.20 28.07 -10.93
C GLN A 563 -24.21 27.47 -11.91
N VAL A 564 -24.63 26.25 -11.62
CA VAL A 564 -25.64 25.56 -12.43
C VAL A 564 -27.03 26.06 -12.02
N PRO A 565 -27.84 26.55 -12.96
CA PRO A 565 -29.18 27.05 -12.61
C PRO A 565 -30.03 25.96 -11.95
N VAL A 566 -30.43 26.17 -10.71
CA VAL A 566 -31.37 25.29 -10.01
C VAL A 566 -32.72 25.39 -10.77
N SER A 567 -33.10 24.33 -11.43
CA SER A 567 -34.49 24.26 -11.95
C SER A 567 -35.42 24.19 -10.73
N ARG A 568 -36.07 25.29 -10.40
CA ARG A 568 -37.22 25.24 -9.49
C ARG A 568 -38.26 24.40 -10.22
N GLY A 569 -38.33 23.08 -9.91
CA GLY A 569 -39.40 22.19 -10.32
C GLY A 569 -40.68 22.50 -9.59
#